data_fd0123f5a67bca6a7d5fe0bbc9daca50
#
_entry.id   fd0123f5a67bca6a7d5fe0bbc9daca50
#
_cell.length_a   1.000
_cell.length_b   1.000
_cell.length_c   1.000
_cell.angle_alpha   90.00
_cell.angle_beta   90.00
_cell.angle_gamma   90.00
#
_symmetry.space_group_name_H-M   'P 1'
#
loop_
_entity.id
_entity.type
_entity.pdbx_description
1 polymer ?
#
loop_
_entity_poly.entity_id
_entity_poly.type
_entity_poly.pdbx_seq_one_letter_code
_entity_poly.pdbx_strand_id
1 'polypeptide(L)'
;YWVEYCNYKKGTYYSDLRAKNGHPEPYGVKIWDLGNEVDGLPWELGHKNAEDYVEAAREAAKAMKAVDNTIELVGSGSSYYEPSNKWFDWNRKVLEGIGDKITYLSIHRYWEGGSPDSFYNYMGNGARDFD
;
A
#
# COMPACT_ATOMS: atom_id res chain seq x y z
N TYR A 1 -8.18 -12.47 -6.34
CA TYR A 1 -9.66 -12.51 -6.18
C TYR A 1 -10.28 -11.12 -6.18
N TRP A 2 -9.78 -10.14 -5.38
CA TRP A 2 -10.36 -8.79 -5.32
C TRP A 2 -10.27 -8.06 -6.67
N VAL A 3 -9.11 -8.07 -7.32
CA VAL A 3 -8.94 -7.47 -8.66
C VAL A 3 -9.88 -8.13 -9.66
N GLU A 4 -10.03 -9.45 -9.61
CA GLU A 4 -10.95 -10.19 -10.47
C GLU A 4 -12.41 -9.79 -10.22
N TYR A 5 -12.83 -9.73 -8.95
CA TYR A 5 -14.16 -9.26 -8.59
C TYR A 5 -14.44 -7.85 -9.09
N CYS A 6 -13.48 -6.94 -8.92
CA CYS A 6 -13.66 -5.53 -9.27
C CYS A 6 -13.52 -5.25 -10.77
N ASN A 7 -12.59 -5.90 -11.47
CA ASN A 7 -12.15 -5.45 -12.78
C ASN A 7 -12.42 -6.43 -13.92
N TYR A 8 -12.54 -7.74 -13.64
CA TYR A 8 -12.76 -8.71 -14.72
C TYR A 8 -14.17 -8.61 -15.27
N LYS A 9 -14.32 -8.64 -16.60
CA LYS A 9 -15.64 -8.40 -17.22
C LYS A 9 -16.67 -9.45 -16.82
N LYS A 10 -16.45 -10.72 -17.17
CA LYS A 10 -17.37 -11.83 -16.91
C LYS A 10 -16.70 -13.17 -17.19
N GLY A 11 -17.31 -14.26 -16.71
CA GLY A 11 -16.91 -15.62 -17.04
C GLY A 11 -15.87 -16.20 -16.11
N THR A 12 -15.63 -15.55 -14.98
CA THR A 12 -14.85 -16.10 -13.87
C THR A 12 -15.72 -16.15 -12.61
N TYR A 13 -15.34 -16.98 -11.65
CA TYR A 13 -16.11 -17.13 -10.42
C TYR A 13 -16.41 -15.79 -9.73
N TYR A 14 -15.40 -14.93 -9.58
CA TYR A 14 -15.55 -13.66 -8.86
C TYR A 14 -16.24 -12.58 -9.69
N SER A 15 -16.04 -12.53 -10.99
CA SER A 15 -16.79 -11.61 -11.86
C SER A 15 -18.28 -11.95 -11.92
N ASP A 16 -18.59 -13.26 -11.95
CA ASP A 16 -19.99 -13.73 -11.96
C ASP A 16 -20.63 -13.52 -10.58
N LEU A 17 -19.86 -13.68 -9.49
CA LEU A 17 -20.32 -13.34 -8.14
C LEU A 17 -20.65 -11.84 -8.01
N ARG A 18 -19.84 -10.96 -8.57
CA ARG A 18 -20.14 -9.51 -8.62
C ARG A 18 -21.48 -9.27 -9.32
N ALA A 19 -21.67 -9.88 -10.49
CA ALA A 19 -22.91 -9.75 -11.24
C ALA A 19 -24.12 -10.26 -10.45
N LYS A 20 -23.98 -11.40 -9.77
CA LYS A 20 -25.02 -11.97 -8.88
C LYS A 20 -25.33 -11.04 -7.70
N ASN A 21 -24.33 -10.30 -7.21
CA ASN A 21 -24.52 -9.30 -6.16
C ASN A 21 -25.13 -7.98 -6.68
N GLY A 22 -25.57 -7.94 -7.92
CA GLY A 22 -26.30 -6.80 -8.50
C GLY A 22 -25.45 -5.82 -9.29
N HIS A 23 -24.16 -6.09 -9.52
CA HIS A 23 -23.26 -5.22 -10.28
C HIS A 23 -22.59 -5.97 -11.44
N PRO A 24 -23.30 -6.13 -12.60
CA PRO A 24 -22.77 -6.90 -13.73
C PRO A 24 -21.52 -6.27 -14.37
N GLU A 25 -21.46 -4.94 -14.42
CA GLU A 25 -20.31 -4.24 -15.00
C GLU A 25 -19.13 -4.16 -14.02
N PRO A 26 -17.88 -4.18 -14.52
CA PRO A 26 -16.70 -3.95 -13.68
C PRO A 26 -16.70 -2.58 -12.99
N TYR A 27 -16.20 -2.53 -11.75
CA TYR A 27 -15.95 -1.24 -11.07
C TYR A 27 -14.76 -0.49 -11.68
N GLY A 28 -13.82 -1.19 -12.29
CA GLY A 28 -12.66 -0.59 -12.94
C GLY A 28 -11.70 0.10 -11.98
N VAL A 29 -11.48 -0.48 -10.80
CA VAL A 29 -10.55 0.06 -9.79
C VAL A 29 -9.14 0.07 -10.34
N LYS A 30 -8.50 1.23 -10.36
CA LYS A 30 -7.19 1.41 -11.00
C LYS A 30 -6.01 1.31 -10.04
N ILE A 31 -6.15 1.79 -8.82
CA ILE A 31 -5.05 1.85 -7.84
C ILE A 31 -5.28 0.81 -6.76
N TRP A 32 -4.26 -0.01 -6.51
CA TRP A 32 -4.30 -1.11 -5.55
C TRP A 32 -3.07 -1.08 -4.66
N ASP A 33 -3.28 -1.15 -3.36
CA ASP A 33 -2.20 -1.22 -2.39
C ASP A 33 -1.79 -2.68 -2.12
N LEU A 34 -0.49 -2.92 -2.04
CA LEU A 34 0.11 -4.22 -1.74
C LEU A 34 0.29 -4.45 -0.23
N GLY A 35 -0.43 -3.73 0.59
CA GLY A 35 -0.43 -3.85 2.04
C GLY A 35 -0.52 -2.48 2.70
N ASN A 36 -0.92 -2.46 3.95
CA ASN A 36 -1.04 -1.27 4.77
C ASN A 36 -0.33 -1.47 6.10
N GLU A 37 0.61 -0.58 6.44
CA GLU A 37 1.33 -0.58 7.73
C GLU A 37 1.95 -1.95 8.10
N VAL A 38 2.45 -2.67 7.11
CA VAL A 38 2.98 -4.04 7.26
C VAL A 38 4.32 -4.08 7.99
N ASP A 39 5.01 -2.95 8.08
CA ASP A 39 6.23 -2.72 8.87
C ASP A 39 5.94 -2.38 10.34
N GLY A 40 4.66 -2.27 10.70
CA GLY A 40 4.20 -1.76 11.97
C GLY A 40 4.59 -2.60 13.19
N LEU A 41 4.09 -2.17 14.33
CA LEU A 41 4.36 -2.80 15.62
C LEU A 41 3.71 -4.20 15.69
N PRO A 42 4.15 -5.09 16.60
CA PRO A 42 3.68 -6.49 16.64
C PRO A 42 2.16 -6.71 16.73
N TRP A 43 1.42 -5.70 17.16
CA TRP A 43 -0.05 -5.73 17.23
C TRP A 43 -0.74 -5.14 16.00
N GLU A 44 0.02 -4.60 15.04
CA GLU A 44 -0.49 -4.09 13.78
C GLU A 44 -0.53 -5.18 12.70
N LEU A 45 -1.29 -4.91 11.66
CA LEU A 45 -1.52 -5.89 10.61
C LEU A 45 -0.25 -6.22 9.84
N GLY A 46 0.11 -7.50 9.87
CA GLY A 46 1.15 -8.05 9.02
C GLY A 46 2.54 -8.13 9.64
N HIS A 47 2.97 -7.19 10.43
CA HIS A 47 4.27 -7.14 11.13
C HIS A 47 5.37 -7.97 10.45
N LYS A 48 5.79 -7.51 9.28
CA LYS A 48 6.81 -8.19 8.48
C LYS A 48 8.15 -7.47 8.58
N ASN A 49 9.23 -8.19 8.38
CA ASN A 49 10.47 -7.56 7.96
C ASN A 49 10.38 -7.18 6.47
N ALA A 50 11.28 -6.31 6.01
CA ALA A 50 11.21 -5.78 4.65
C ALA A 50 11.42 -6.87 3.58
N GLU A 51 12.26 -7.86 3.86
CA GLU A 51 12.54 -8.96 2.96
C GLU A 51 11.31 -9.84 2.72
N ASP A 52 10.63 -10.24 3.80
CA ASP A 52 9.40 -11.03 3.74
C ASP A 52 8.27 -10.25 3.05
N TYR A 53 8.19 -8.94 3.31
CA TYR A 53 7.22 -8.08 2.63
C TYR A 53 7.51 -8.01 1.13
N VAL A 54 8.74 -7.75 0.74
CA VAL A 54 9.15 -7.65 -0.67
C VAL A 54 8.84 -8.94 -1.42
N GLU A 55 9.11 -10.11 -0.85
CA GLU A 55 8.78 -11.39 -1.47
C GLU A 55 7.27 -11.54 -1.68
N ALA A 56 6.47 -11.32 -0.63
CA ALA A 56 5.02 -11.42 -0.69
C ALA A 56 4.41 -10.40 -1.67
N ALA A 57 4.88 -9.15 -1.64
CA ALA A 57 4.39 -8.08 -2.50
C ALA A 57 4.73 -8.32 -3.98
N ARG A 58 5.90 -8.88 -4.27
CA ARG A 58 6.31 -9.27 -5.63
C ARG A 58 5.38 -10.33 -6.22
N GLU A 59 5.07 -11.37 -5.46
CA GLU A 59 4.15 -12.41 -5.91
C GLU A 59 2.71 -11.90 -6.03
N ALA A 60 2.26 -11.06 -5.09
CA ALA A 60 0.96 -10.40 -5.18
C ALA A 60 0.86 -9.50 -6.44
N ALA A 61 1.89 -8.70 -6.71
CA ALA A 61 1.93 -7.83 -7.89
C ALA A 61 1.82 -8.64 -9.19
N LYS A 62 2.55 -9.74 -9.31
CA LYS A 62 2.44 -10.64 -10.47
C LYS A 62 1.03 -11.20 -10.64
N ALA A 63 0.45 -11.71 -9.56
CA ALA A 63 -0.89 -12.30 -9.59
C ALA A 63 -1.96 -11.25 -9.93
N MET A 64 -1.87 -10.05 -9.37
CA MET A 64 -2.82 -8.96 -9.63
C MET A 64 -2.71 -8.45 -11.07
N LYS A 65 -1.49 -8.23 -11.57
CA LYS A 65 -1.24 -7.81 -12.95
C LYS A 65 -1.62 -8.88 -13.99
N ALA A 66 -1.59 -10.16 -13.62
CA ALA A 66 -2.07 -11.25 -14.50
C ALA A 66 -3.59 -11.20 -14.69
N VAL A 67 -4.34 -10.64 -13.74
CA VAL A 67 -5.79 -10.45 -13.84
C VAL A 67 -6.13 -9.18 -14.64
N ASP A 68 -5.47 -8.07 -14.31
CA ASP A 68 -5.64 -6.78 -15.00
C ASP A 68 -4.28 -6.05 -15.05
N ASN A 69 -3.66 -6.02 -16.20
CA ASN A 69 -2.36 -5.39 -16.40
C ASN A 69 -2.41 -3.87 -16.43
N THR A 70 -3.60 -3.27 -16.46
CA THR A 70 -3.80 -1.82 -16.51
C THR A 70 -3.85 -1.17 -15.13
N ILE A 71 -3.90 -1.95 -14.05
CA ILE A 71 -3.91 -1.41 -12.69
C ILE A 71 -2.55 -0.82 -12.31
N GLU A 72 -2.57 0.14 -11.42
CA GLU A 72 -1.39 0.73 -10.79
C GLU A 72 -1.26 0.19 -9.38
N LEU A 73 -0.02 -0.08 -8.96
CA LEU A 73 0.24 -0.68 -7.66
C LEU A 73 0.94 0.30 -6.74
N VAL A 74 0.53 0.30 -5.48
CA VAL A 74 1.14 1.04 -4.39
C VAL A 74 1.92 0.06 -3.53
N GLY A 75 3.19 0.30 -3.30
CA GLY A 75 3.97 -0.44 -2.31
C GLY A 75 3.76 0.15 -0.92
N SER A 76 3.70 -0.70 0.10
CA SER A 76 3.66 -0.25 1.49
C SER A 76 5.05 0.22 1.91
N GLY A 77 5.23 1.52 1.97
CA GLY A 77 6.37 2.16 2.58
C GLY A 77 6.24 2.20 4.11
N SER A 78 7.14 2.91 4.78
CA SER A 78 7.17 2.98 6.22
C SER A 78 5.91 3.64 6.78
N SER A 79 5.31 2.99 7.76
CA SER A 79 4.21 3.53 8.57
C SER A 79 4.70 4.31 9.79
N TYR A 80 6.00 4.28 10.06
CA TYR A 80 6.56 4.83 11.26
C TYR A 80 7.83 5.65 10.98
N TYR A 81 7.78 6.93 11.31
CA TYR A 81 8.98 7.76 11.32
C TYR A 81 9.73 7.55 12.64
N GLU A 82 10.89 6.95 12.57
CA GLU A 82 11.77 6.77 13.71
C GLU A 82 13.14 7.41 13.42
N PRO A 83 13.66 8.26 14.32
CA PRO A 83 14.97 8.93 14.12
C PRO A 83 16.16 7.97 13.98
N SER A 84 15.98 6.68 14.30
CA SER A 84 17.01 5.64 14.15
C SER A 84 17.28 5.18 12.71
N ASN A 85 16.69 5.81 11.71
CA ASN A 85 16.82 5.47 10.27
C ASN A 85 16.19 4.12 9.84
N LYS A 86 15.46 3.42 10.69
CA LYS A 86 14.81 2.15 10.30
C LYS A 86 13.76 2.35 9.20
N TRP A 87 13.03 3.46 9.23
CA TRP A 87 12.08 3.80 8.18
C TRP A 87 12.77 3.98 6.82
N PHE A 88 13.96 4.57 6.80
CA PHE A 88 14.75 4.75 5.59
C PHE A 88 15.22 3.40 5.03
N ASP A 89 15.70 2.51 5.89
CA ASP A 89 16.14 1.16 5.48
C ASP A 89 14.97 0.33 4.94
N TRP A 90 13.80 0.42 5.56
CA TRP A 90 12.58 -0.21 5.06
C TRP A 90 12.25 0.28 3.63
N ASN A 91 12.10 1.59 3.46
CA ASN A 91 11.74 2.18 2.17
C ASN A 91 12.77 1.85 1.08
N ARG A 92 14.06 1.91 1.41
CA ARG A 92 15.14 1.54 0.50
C ARG A 92 15.01 0.08 0.03
N LYS A 93 14.84 -0.86 0.94
CA LYS A 93 14.69 -2.30 0.62
C LYS A 93 13.43 -2.56 -0.20
N VAL A 94 12.32 -1.91 0.11
CA VAL A 94 11.07 -2.01 -0.66
C VAL A 94 11.29 -1.51 -2.09
N LEU A 95 11.90 -0.34 -2.26
CA LEU A 95 12.17 0.22 -3.59
C LEU A 95 13.17 -0.62 -4.39
N GLU A 96 14.23 -1.12 -3.75
CA GLU A 96 15.19 -2.03 -4.38
C GLU A 96 14.53 -3.36 -4.80
N GLY A 97 13.58 -3.86 -4.00
CA GLY A 97 12.96 -5.17 -4.19
C GLY A 97 11.79 -5.20 -5.17
N ILE A 98 10.94 -4.19 -5.15
CA ILE A 98 9.70 -4.12 -5.96
C ILE A 98 9.48 -2.78 -6.67
N GLY A 99 10.46 -1.87 -6.69
CA GLY A 99 10.29 -0.56 -7.32
C GLY A 99 9.92 -0.63 -8.80
N ASP A 100 10.33 -1.68 -9.50
CA ASP A 100 9.96 -1.95 -10.89
C ASP A 100 8.52 -2.50 -11.07
N LYS A 101 7.82 -2.81 -9.99
CA LYS A 101 6.46 -3.38 -9.99
C LYS A 101 5.40 -2.39 -9.51
N ILE A 102 5.80 -1.36 -8.80
CA ILE A 102 4.90 -0.38 -8.19
C ILE A 102 4.96 0.96 -8.92
N THR A 103 3.86 1.70 -8.87
CA THR A 103 3.78 3.07 -9.41
C THR A 103 3.98 4.10 -8.31
N TYR A 104 3.54 3.78 -7.10
CA TYR A 104 3.58 4.65 -5.93
C TYR A 104 4.14 3.90 -4.73
N LEU A 105 4.71 4.65 -3.79
CA LEU A 105 5.07 4.18 -2.44
C LEU A 105 4.23 4.97 -1.44
N SER A 106 3.45 4.28 -0.61
CA SER A 106 2.73 4.92 0.50
C SER A 106 3.66 5.07 1.69
N ILE A 107 3.66 6.23 2.32
CA ILE A 107 4.33 6.47 3.59
C ILE A 107 3.36 7.13 4.55
N HIS A 108 3.45 6.75 5.82
CA HIS A 108 2.56 7.27 6.84
C HIS A 108 3.33 8.08 7.87
N ARG A 109 2.75 9.19 8.25
CA ARG A 109 3.31 10.04 9.30
C ARG A 109 2.18 10.59 10.15
N TYR A 110 2.27 10.36 11.43
CA TYR A 110 1.37 10.94 12.42
C TYR A 110 2.05 12.09 13.12
N TRP A 111 1.37 13.20 13.22
CA TRP A 111 1.78 14.36 14.00
C TRP A 111 0.79 14.55 15.11
N GLU A 112 1.24 14.43 16.34
CA GLU A 112 0.41 14.65 17.51
C GLU A 112 0.62 16.07 18.04
N GLY A 113 -0.48 16.78 18.22
CA GLY A 113 -0.48 18.13 18.77
C GLY A 113 -1.51 18.27 19.87
N GLY A 114 -1.06 18.49 21.11
CA GLY A 114 -1.94 18.62 22.30
C GLY A 114 -2.31 20.05 22.69
N SER A 115 -1.81 21.08 22.00
CA SER A 115 -2.09 22.49 22.30
C SER A 115 -2.11 23.35 21.02
N PRO A 116 -2.71 24.56 21.04
CA PRO A 116 -2.65 25.49 19.91
C PRO A 116 -1.24 25.79 19.44
N ASP A 117 -0.28 25.93 20.34
CA ASP A 117 1.12 26.17 20.01
C ASP A 117 1.75 24.96 19.32
N SER A 118 1.37 23.76 19.71
CA SER A 118 1.81 22.53 19.03
C SER A 118 1.18 22.38 17.65
N PHE A 119 -0.01 22.96 17.39
CA PHE A 119 -0.61 22.96 16.05
C PHE A 119 0.23 23.74 15.04
N TYR A 120 0.76 24.90 15.39
CA TYR A 120 1.64 25.66 14.51
C TYR A 120 2.98 24.93 14.26
N ASN A 121 3.53 24.29 15.29
CA ASN A 121 4.70 23.44 15.15
C ASN A 121 4.40 22.21 14.28
N TYR A 122 3.23 21.63 14.43
CA TYR A 122 2.70 20.54 13.62
C TYR A 122 2.63 20.92 12.15
N MET A 123 2.04 22.06 11.79
CA MET A 123 1.96 22.55 10.41
C MET A 123 3.34 22.87 9.82
N GLY A 124 4.26 23.40 10.64
CA GLY A 124 5.62 23.72 10.19
C GLY A 124 6.56 22.52 10.08
N ASN A 125 6.34 21.47 10.85
CA ASN A 125 7.18 20.27 10.84
C ASN A 125 6.79 19.30 9.71
N GLY A 126 5.52 19.30 9.28
CA GLY A 126 5.08 18.44 8.21
C GLY A 126 5.87 18.60 6.90
N ALA A 127 6.22 19.82 6.54
CA ALA A 127 7.03 20.06 5.36
C ALA A 127 8.50 19.59 5.53
N ARG A 128 9.07 19.76 6.71
CA ARG A 128 10.46 19.39 7.02
C ARG A 128 10.72 17.89 7.09
N ASP A 129 9.70 17.10 7.37
CA ASP A 129 9.85 15.62 7.48
C ASP A 129 9.97 14.95 6.11
N PHE A 130 9.72 15.68 5.02
CA PHE A 130 9.79 15.17 3.65
C PHE A 130 10.89 15.81 2.79
N ASP A 131 11.62 16.79 3.34
CA ASP A 131 12.80 17.40 2.72
C ASP A 131 14.09 16.62 3.07
#